data_f6f90991e105fa49d22e1a33f9448470
#
_entry.id   f6f90991e105fa49d22e1a33f9448470
#
_cell.length_a   1.000
_cell.length_b   1.000
_cell.length_c   1.000
_cell.angle_alpha   90.00
_cell.angle_beta   90.00
_cell.angle_gamma   90.00
#
_symmetry.space_group_name_H-M   'P 1'
#
loop_
_entity.id
_entity.type
_entity.pdbx_description
1 polymer ?
#
loop_
_entity_poly.entity_id
_entity_poly.type
_entity_poly.pdbx_seq_one_letter_code
_entity_poly.pdbx_strand_id
1 'polypeptide(L)'
;MNLTVEIRAKPEKFHELYQTLQALLPTMRAEDGCRESRIYQDVEDGEVFFLSVHWEAAANLAHYMRSTSGSALLGAVDLLSETARFRVDEDAPWEDINNLKRMKKGA
;
A
#
# COMPACT_ATOMS: atom_id res chain seq x y z
N MET A 1 -5.14 12.67 -5.86
CA MET A 1 -5.43 11.24 -6.07
C MET A 1 -5.21 10.47 -4.77
N ASN A 2 -6.18 9.68 -4.38
CA ASN A 2 -6.07 8.85 -3.17
C ASN A 2 -5.88 7.39 -3.56
N LEU A 3 -4.85 6.78 -3.01
CA LEU A 3 -4.65 5.34 -3.13
C LEU A 3 -5.06 4.70 -1.80
N THR A 4 -5.92 3.70 -1.86
CA THR A 4 -6.26 2.89 -0.68
C THR A 4 -5.89 1.45 -0.97
N VAL A 5 -5.12 0.84 -0.07
CA VAL A 5 -4.73 -0.57 -0.16
C VAL A 5 -5.31 -1.29 1.05
N GLU A 6 -6.11 -2.31 0.81
CA GLU A 6 -6.64 -3.17 1.86
C GLU A 6 -5.81 -4.45 1.90
N ILE A 7 -5.25 -4.76 3.05
CA ILE A 7 -4.31 -5.86 3.20
C ILE A 7 -4.77 -6.75 4.35
N ARG A 8 -5.03 -8.02 4.05
CA ARG A 8 -5.31 -9.02 5.09
C ARG A 8 -4.03 -9.79 5.40
N ALA A 9 -3.60 -9.75 6.65
CA ALA A 9 -2.40 -10.47 7.08
C ALA A 9 -2.62 -11.99 7.02
N LYS A 10 -1.57 -12.72 6.69
CA LYS A 10 -1.56 -14.17 6.86
C LYS A 10 -1.71 -14.51 8.35
N PRO A 11 -2.27 -15.69 8.70
CA PRO A 11 -2.27 -16.13 10.09
C PRO A 11 -0.88 -16.03 10.71
N GLU A 12 -0.81 -15.45 11.91
CA GLU A 12 0.43 -15.27 12.67
C GLU A 12 1.44 -14.28 12.07
N LYS A 13 1.08 -13.58 10.99
CA LYS A 13 1.96 -12.59 10.36
C LYS A 13 1.53 -11.14 10.61
N PHE A 14 0.52 -10.95 11.42
CA PHE A 14 0.00 -9.61 11.73
C PHE A 14 1.09 -8.67 12.24
N HIS A 15 1.86 -9.10 13.22
CA HIS A 15 2.89 -8.23 13.80
C HIS A 15 3.99 -7.88 12.82
N GLU A 16 4.44 -8.84 12.04
CA GLU A 16 5.47 -8.57 11.02
C GLU A 16 4.98 -7.57 9.99
N LEU A 17 3.73 -7.75 9.52
CA LEU A 17 3.14 -6.85 8.55
C LEU A 17 2.99 -5.45 9.16
N TYR A 18 2.46 -5.36 10.37
CA TYR A 18 2.30 -4.10 11.07
C TYR A 18 3.63 -3.35 11.22
N GLN A 19 4.66 -4.02 11.70
CA GLN A 19 5.99 -3.43 11.87
C GLN A 19 6.59 -2.97 10.55
N THR A 20 6.42 -3.78 9.51
CA THR A 20 6.95 -3.43 8.19
C THR A 20 6.24 -2.20 7.62
N LEU A 21 4.92 -2.15 7.72
CA LEU A 21 4.15 -1.00 7.24
C LEU A 21 4.54 0.26 8.00
N GLN A 22 4.70 0.18 9.32
CA GLN A 22 5.13 1.32 10.12
C GLN A 22 6.52 1.79 9.74
N ALA A 23 7.44 0.87 9.46
CA ALA A 23 8.80 1.21 9.07
C ALA A 23 8.84 1.91 7.71
N LEU A 24 7.90 1.61 6.82
CA LEU A 24 7.84 2.22 5.49
C LEU A 24 7.21 3.61 5.47
N LEU A 25 6.41 3.95 6.48
CA LEU A 25 5.69 5.24 6.51
C LEU A 25 6.60 6.46 6.39
N PRO A 26 7.70 6.58 7.17
CA PRO A 26 8.54 7.78 7.06
C PRO A 26 9.12 7.97 5.67
N THR A 27 9.57 6.90 5.02
CA THR A 27 10.11 6.95 3.67
C THR A 27 9.04 7.33 2.67
N MET A 28 7.85 6.76 2.81
CA MET A 28 6.72 7.07 1.95
C MET A 28 6.32 8.55 2.08
N ARG A 29 6.26 9.04 3.31
CA ARG A 29 5.90 10.44 3.59
C ARG A 29 6.91 11.43 3.03
N ALA A 30 8.15 11.00 2.86
CA ALA A 30 9.21 11.84 2.31
C ALA A 30 9.25 11.85 0.78
N GLU A 31 8.46 11.01 0.13
CA GLU A 31 8.43 10.95 -1.33
C GLU A 31 7.78 12.18 -1.93
N ASP A 32 8.30 12.60 -3.10
CA ASP A 32 7.72 13.72 -3.84
C ASP A 32 6.25 13.45 -4.17
N GLY A 33 5.42 14.43 -3.88
CA GLY A 33 3.99 14.34 -4.18
C GLY A 33 3.17 13.56 -3.16
N CYS A 34 3.79 12.99 -2.13
CA CYS A 34 3.05 12.37 -1.04
C CYS A 34 2.55 13.46 -0.09
N ARG A 35 1.23 13.67 -0.08
CA ARG A 35 0.61 14.69 0.77
C ARG A 35 0.27 14.15 2.13
N GLU A 36 -0.16 12.89 2.19
CA GLU A 36 -0.54 12.25 3.45
C GLU A 36 -0.46 10.74 3.28
N SER A 37 -0.07 10.05 4.33
CA SER A 37 0.05 8.61 4.34
C SER A 37 -0.31 8.10 5.73
N ARG A 38 -1.31 7.21 5.79
CA ARG A 38 -1.81 6.66 7.05
C ARG A 38 -2.10 5.18 6.94
N ILE A 39 -1.98 4.50 8.08
CA ILE A 39 -2.35 3.09 8.23
C ILE A 39 -3.50 3.02 9.22
N TYR A 40 -4.52 2.26 8.85
CA TYR A 40 -5.67 2.00 9.71
C TYR A 40 -5.82 0.50 9.90
N GLN A 41 -6.35 0.11 11.04
CA GLN A 41 -6.71 -1.27 11.30
C GLN A 41 -8.23 -1.36 11.34
N ASP A 42 -8.80 -2.40 10.72
CA ASP A 42 -10.24 -2.61 10.75
C ASP A 42 -10.67 -2.96 12.18
N VAL A 43 -11.71 -2.28 12.67
CA VAL A 43 -12.17 -2.48 14.04
C VAL A 43 -12.85 -3.84 14.21
N GLU A 44 -13.52 -4.33 13.17
CA GLU A 44 -14.26 -5.59 13.22
C GLU A 44 -13.39 -6.80 12.87
N ASP A 45 -12.33 -6.58 12.10
CA ASP A 45 -11.42 -7.65 11.67
C ASP A 45 -9.98 -7.18 11.86
N GLY A 46 -9.42 -7.52 13.02
CA GLY A 46 -8.09 -7.06 13.40
C GLY A 46 -6.95 -7.54 12.50
N GLU A 47 -7.20 -8.50 11.61
CA GLU A 47 -6.20 -8.99 10.67
C GLU A 47 -6.11 -8.13 9.40
N VAL A 48 -6.97 -7.12 9.27
CA VAL A 48 -7.04 -6.28 8.09
C VAL A 48 -6.49 -4.88 8.36
N PHE A 49 -5.57 -4.46 7.50
CA PHE A 49 -5.06 -3.09 7.47
C PHE A 49 -5.53 -2.37 6.23
N PHE A 50 -5.65 -1.05 6.36
CA PHE A 50 -5.84 -0.14 5.24
C PHE A 50 -4.68 0.85 5.21
N LEU A 51 -3.99 0.91 4.09
CA LEU A 51 -3.00 1.94 3.82
C LEU A 51 -3.65 2.98 2.93
N SER A 52 -3.70 4.22 3.40
CA SER A 52 -4.29 5.33 2.66
C SER A 52 -3.21 6.35 2.35
N VAL A 53 -3.02 6.65 1.07
CA VAL A 53 -1.99 7.59 0.64
C VAL A 53 -2.59 8.60 -0.31
N HIS A 54 -2.42 9.87 0.00
CA HIS A 54 -2.84 10.95 -0.89
C HIS A 54 -1.64 11.41 -1.71
N TRP A 55 -1.72 11.22 -3.01
CA TRP A 55 -0.68 11.64 -3.96
C TRP A 55 -1.11 12.89 -4.71
N GLU A 56 -0.16 13.77 -4.97
CA GLU A 56 -0.43 14.99 -5.75
C GLU A 56 -0.87 14.64 -7.17
N ALA A 57 -0.24 13.65 -7.78
CA ALA A 57 -0.54 13.22 -9.14
C ALA A 57 -0.28 11.73 -9.32
N ALA A 58 -0.92 11.13 -10.32
CA ALA A 58 -0.72 9.72 -10.64
C ALA A 58 0.74 9.37 -10.96
N ALA A 59 1.47 10.31 -11.57
CA ALA A 59 2.89 10.12 -11.87
C ALA A 59 3.73 9.91 -10.62
N ASN A 60 3.35 10.55 -9.50
CA ASN A 60 4.05 10.37 -8.22
C ASN A 60 3.88 8.96 -7.69
N LEU A 61 2.68 8.40 -7.79
CA LEU A 61 2.44 7.01 -7.41
C LEU A 61 3.27 6.05 -8.26
N ALA A 62 3.26 6.25 -9.58
CA ALA A 62 4.03 5.40 -10.48
C ALA A 62 5.53 5.44 -10.16
N HIS A 63 6.04 6.63 -9.86
CA HIS A 63 7.44 6.80 -9.46
C HIS A 63 7.72 6.05 -8.16
N TYR A 64 6.83 6.19 -7.16
CA TYR A 64 6.98 5.49 -5.89
C TYR A 64 6.98 3.97 -6.06
N MET A 65 6.11 3.44 -6.92
CA MET A 65 6.06 1.99 -7.16
C MET A 65 7.36 1.45 -7.72
N ARG A 66 8.13 2.27 -8.43
CA ARG A 66 9.43 1.89 -8.98
C ARG A 66 10.59 2.12 -8.02
N SER A 67 10.34 2.81 -6.91
CA SER A 67 11.38 3.10 -5.91
C SER A 67 11.71 1.88 -5.06
N THR A 68 12.81 1.97 -4.32
CA THR A 68 13.20 0.93 -3.36
C THR A 68 12.12 0.74 -2.29
N SER A 69 11.54 1.84 -1.81
CA SER A 69 10.47 1.79 -0.79
C SER A 69 9.21 1.14 -1.35
N GLY A 70 8.82 1.49 -2.58
CA GLY A 70 7.67 0.88 -3.24
C GLY A 70 7.87 -0.62 -3.46
N SER A 71 9.08 -1.02 -3.86
CA SER A 71 9.42 -2.43 -4.01
C SER A 71 9.34 -3.18 -2.67
N ALA A 72 9.80 -2.54 -1.59
CA ALA A 72 9.73 -3.13 -0.26
C ALA A 72 8.27 -3.30 0.18
N LEU A 73 7.42 -2.32 -0.11
CA LEU A 73 5.99 -2.41 0.20
C LEU A 73 5.34 -3.60 -0.53
N LEU A 74 5.55 -3.68 -1.83
CA LEU A 74 4.97 -4.77 -2.62
C LEU A 74 5.52 -6.14 -2.20
N GLY A 75 6.80 -6.21 -1.88
CA GLY A 75 7.41 -7.44 -1.37
C GLY A 75 6.82 -7.87 -0.04
N ALA A 76 6.60 -6.93 0.87
CA ALA A 76 5.99 -7.22 2.17
C ALA A 76 4.55 -7.72 1.99
N VAL A 77 3.79 -7.08 1.11
CA VAL A 77 2.43 -7.50 0.81
C VAL A 77 2.42 -8.93 0.25
N ASP A 78 3.32 -9.25 -0.68
CA ASP A 78 3.41 -10.60 -1.23
C ASP A 78 3.73 -11.64 -0.17
N LEU A 79 4.67 -11.32 0.71
CA LEU A 79 5.17 -12.29 1.67
C LEU A 79 4.23 -12.47 2.87
N LEU A 80 3.63 -11.38 3.34
CA LEU A 80 2.95 -11.35 4.62
C LEU A 80 1.43 -11.25 4.54
N SER A 81 0.87 -11.01 3.35
CA SER A 81 -0.58 -10.90 3.19
C SER A 81 -1.18 -12.18 2.61
N GLU A 82 -2.39 -12.49 3.06
CA GLU A 82 -3.22 -13.54 2.48
C GLU A 82 -3.93 -13.03 1.24
N THR A 83 -4.48 -11.81 1.33
CA THR A 83 -5.11 -11.12 0.21
C THR A 83 -4.78 -9.64 0.30
N ALA A 84 -4.73 -8.99 -0.85
CA ALA A 84 -4.56 -7.54 -0.91
C ALA A 84 -5.23 -7.01 -2.18
N ARG A 85 -5.86 -5.85 -2.04
CA ARG A 85 -6.52 -5.15 -3.14
C ARG A 85 -6.36 -3.66 -2.96
N PHE A 86 -6.53 -2.93 -4.03
CA PHE A 86 -6.41 -1.47 -3.98
C PHE A 86 -7.48 -0.80 -4.83
N ARG A 87 -7.68 0.48 -4.57
CA ARG A 87 -8.46 1.35 -5.47
C ARG A 87 -7.84 2.73 -5.48
N VAL A 88 -8.00 3.40 -6.60
CA VAL A 88 -7.57 4.77 -6.79
C VAL A 88 -8.83 5.62 -6.76
N ASP A 89 -8.91 6.51 -5.77
CA ASP A 89 -10.08 7.31 -5.46
C ASP A 89 -11.28 6.47 -5.03
N GLU A 90 -12.26 7.10 -4.37
CA GLU A 90 -13.39 6.38 -3.78
C GLU A 90 -14.35 5.81 -4.82
N ASP A 91 -14.40 6.41 -5.99
CA ASP A 91 -15.34 6.02 -7.05
C ASP A 91 -14.83 4.85 -7.88
N ALA A 92 -13.55 4.53 -7.80
CA ALA A 92 -12.98 3.45 -8.59
C ALA A 92 -13.30 2.08 -7.97
N PRO A 93 -13.45 1.04 -8.81
CA PRO A 93 -13.62 -0.31 -8.27
C PRO A 93 -12.34 -0.81 -7.61
N TRP A 94 -12.49 -1.75 -6.69
CA TRP A 94 -11.35 -2.45 -6.12
C TRP A 94 -10.67 -3.30 -7.19
N GLU A 95 -9.34 -3.30 -7.17
CA GLU A 95 -8.53 -4.09 -8.09
C GLU A 95 -7.57 -4.97 -7.33
N ASP A 96 -7.20 -6.10 -7.94
CA ASP A 96 -6.20 -7.00 -7.37
C ASP A 96 -4.85 -6.28 -7.26
N ILE A 97 -4.12 -6.54 -6.19
CA ILE A 97 -2.83 -5.88 -5.95
C ILE A 97 -1.82 -6.13 -7.08
N ASN A 98 -1.99 -7.20 -7.84
CA ASN A 98 -1.11 -7.48 -8.98
C ASN A 98 -1.18 -6.39 -10.04
N ASN A 99 -2.31 -5.69 -10.15
CA ASN A 99 -2.44 -4.58 -11.08
C ASN A 99 -1.57 -3.39 -10.64
N LEU A 100 -1.37 -3.22 -9.34
CA LEU A 100 -0.47 -2.20 -8.83
C LEU A 100 1.00 -2.56 -9.12
N LYS A 101 1.33 -3.84 -9.04
CA LYS A 101 2.67 -4.32 -9.39
C LYS A 101 3.03 -4.07 -10.85
N ARG A 102 2.04 -4.04 -11.73
CA ARG A 102 2.26 -3.74 -13.14
C ARG A 102 2.77 -2.32 -13.35
N MET A 103 2.43 -1.40 -12.48
CA MET A 103 2.97 -0.04 -12.52
C MET A 103 4.48 -0.02 -12.30
N LYS A 104 4.98 -0.92 -11.45
CA LYS A 104 6.41 -1.06 -11.20
C LYS A 104 7.16 -1.50 -12.45
N LYS A 105 6.57 -2.43 -13.21
CA LYS A 105 7.14 -2.93 -14.46
C LYS A 105 6.80 -2.02 -15.63
N GLY A 106 5.80 -1.21 -15.47
CA GLY A 106 5.23 -0.39 -16.52
C GLY A 106 6.21 0.61 -17.06
N ALA A 107 6.34 0.62 -18.24
CA ALA A 107 7.05 1.46 -18.94
C ALA A 107 6.50 2.76 -19.33
#